data_62d7ebd53f4eeafa1bba266170c0cf0a
#
_entry.id   62d7ebd53f4eeafa1bba266170c0cf0a
#
_cell.length_a   1.000
_cell.length_b   1.000
_cell.length_c   1.000
_cell.angle_alpha   90.00
_cell.angle_beta   90.00
_cell.angle_gamma   90.00
#
_symmetry.space_group_name_H-M   'P 1'
#
loop_
_entity.id
_entity.type
_entity.pdbx_description
1 polymer ?
#
loop_
_entity_poly.entity_id
_entity_poly.type
_entity_poly.pdbx_seq_one_letter_code
_entity_poly.pdbx_strand_id
1 'polypeptide(L)'
;AKAFARVEKAKRPVPASYGKDDQDWKRMLERKDLDIVFVVTPWELHAPMGVATMLAGKHVFIEVPIALTVEENWQLVDTAEKTQRHCMMLENTCYGREELLCLNLCRLGVLGELLHAEGAYIHELRSQMNNVEHGTGSWRTPHYAKRNGNLYPTHGIGPVAQYLGINRGDRFDYLSSVSSPARGRELYAKAKFPANHRWNTELTSWVGGDINTSIIKTVRGRSLMMQWDETSPRPYSRLNLIQGTKGTFASYPGRLVIEGETKSTHAWTEGATLETLFKKYEHPLWKKIGDLATANGGHGGMDFIMLWRVITCLRQG
;
A
#
# COMPACT_ATOMS: atom_id res chain seq x y z
N ALA A 1 20.85 12.86 9.12
CA ALA A 1 22.21 12.43 8.78
C ALA A 1 22.27 11.56 7.52
N LYS A 2 21.62 10.34 7.47
CA LYS A 2 21.72 9.42 6.31
C LYS A 2 21.22 10.02 4.98
N ALA A 3 20.15 10.83 4.99
CA ALA A 3 19.62 11.46 3.78
C ALA A 3 20.60 12.50 3.21
N PHE A 4 21.18 13.36 4.04
CA PHE A 4 22.17 14.35 3.61
C PHE A 4 23.41 13.69 3.02
N ALA A 5 23.95 12.67 3.67
CA ALA A 5 25.08 11.90 3.13
C ALA A 5 24.82 11.31 1.73
N ARG A 6 23.58 10.89 1.45
CA ARG A 6 23.20 10.42 0.10
C ARG A 6 23.18 11.55 -0.92
N VAL A 7 22.67 12.71 -0.54
CA VAL A 7 22.62 13.90 -1.41
C VAL A 7 24.03 14.38 -1.74
N GLU A 8 24.93 14.46 -0.74
CA GLU A 8 26.32 14.81 -0.90
C GLU A 8 27.06 13.81 -1.81
N LYS A 9 26.88 12.50 -1.58
CA LYS A 9 27.45 11.45 -2.43
C LYS A 9 26.97 11.58 -3.89
N ALA A 10 25.74 12.03 -4.11
CA ALA A 10 25.19 12.29 -5.43
C ALA A 10 25.63 13.65 -6.02
N LYS A 11 26.53 14.38 -5.34
CA LYS A 11 27.00 15.72 -5.74
C LYS A 11 25.86 16.70 -6.00
N ARG A 12 24.82 16.65 -5.16
CA ARG A 12 23.68 17.56 -5.23
C ARG A 12 23.74 18.56 -4.07
N PRO A 13 23.17 19.76 -4.23
CA PRO A 13 23.09 20.74 -3.14
C PRO A 13 22.39 20.13 -1.91
N VAL A 14 22.93 20.37 -0.73
CA VAL A 14 22.30 19.94 0.53
C VAL A 14 20.99 20.71 0.71
N PRO A 15 19.87 20.04 0.90
CA PRO A 15 18.58 20.69 1.06
C PRO A 15 18.47 21.42 2.41
N ALA A 16 17.63 22.44 2.48
CA ALA A 16 17.27 23.08 3.73
C ALA A 16 16.60 22.08 4.68
N SER A 17 16.89 22.18 5.96
CA SER A 17 16.29 21.34 7.00
C SER A 17 15.29 22.15 7.83
N TYR A 18 14.18 21.51 8.16
CA TYR A 18 13.10 22.03 8.99
C TYR A 18 12.90 21.06 10.16
N GLY A 19 13.44 21.37 11.29
CA GLY A 19 13.45 20.47 12.46
C GLY A 19 13.67 21.23 13.75
N LYS A 20 13.22 22.48 13.82
CA LYS A 20 13.29 23.30 15.04
C LYS A 20 12.35 22.76 16.12
N ASP A 21 11.19 22.32 15.71
CA ASP A 21 10.15 21.70 16.52
C ASP A 21 9.20 20.86 15.66
N ASP A 22 8.21 20.22 16.27
CA ASP A 22 7.26 19.34 15.59
C ASP A 22 6.32 20.08 14.60
N GLN A 23 6.32 21.41 14.58
CA GLN A 23 5.52 22.23 13.67
C GLN A 23 6.37 22.95 12.61
N ASP A 24 7.70 22.80 12.61
CA ASP A 24 8.60 23.51 11.70
C ASP A 24 8.37 23.16 10.21
N TRP A 25 7.72 22.03 9.93
CA TRP A 25 7.27 21.67 8.59
C TRP A 25 6.31 22.72 7.98
N LYS A 26 5.56 23.47 8.78
CA LYS A 26 4.68 24.56 8.30
C LYS A 26 5.48 25.67 7.65
N ARG A 27 6.64 26.02 8.20
CA ARG A 27 7.55 27.00 7.61
C ARG A 27 8.11 26.52 6.27
N MET A 28 8.29 25.21 6.08
CA MET A 28 8.63 24.66 4.77
C MET A 28 7.54 24.95 3.73
N LEU A 29 6.27 24.89 4.12
CA LEU A 29 5.15 25.13 3.21
C LEU A 29 5.05 26.59 2.74
N GLU A 30 5.64 27.54 3.45
CA GLU A 30 5.68 28.96 3.06
C GLU A 30 6.57 29.23 1.83
N ARG A 31 7.47 28.32 1.51
CA ARG A 31 8.38 28.42 0.36
C ARG A 31 7.60 28.45 -0.95
N LYS A 32 8.01 29.34 -1.87
CA LYS A 32 7.40 29.50 -3.19
C LYS A 32 8.05 28.66 -4.28
N ASP A 33 9.22 28.09 -4.00
CA ASP A 33 10.01 27.28 -4.91
C ASP A 33 9.77 25.75 -4.73
N LEU A 34 8.74 25.36 -3.97
CA LEU A 34 8.32 23.97 -3.81
C LEU A 34 6.97 23.76 -4.48
N ASP A 35 6.91 22.85 -5.44
CA ASP A 35 5.69 22.46 -6.15
C ASP A 35 5.05 21.21 -5.54
N ILE A 36 5.86 20.33 -4.94
CA ILE A 36 5.48 19.01 -4.48
C ILE A 36 5.96 18.79 -3.05
N VAL A 37 5.13 18.13 -2.24
CA VAL A 37 5.51 17.65 -0.91
C VAL A 37 5.18 16.16 -0.79
N PHE A 38 6.14 15.39 -0.29
CA PHE A 38 5.96 13.98 0.11
C PHE A 38 5.78 13.92 1.61
N VAL A 39 4.64 13.37 2.07
CA VAL A 39 4.34 13.18 3.48
C VAL A 39 4.65 11.73 3.87
N VAL A 40 5.70 11.54 4.70
CA VAL A 40 6.25 10.25 5.12
C VAL A 40 6.39 10.24 6.64
N THR A 41 5.33 10.57 7.32
CA THR A 41 5.26 10.78 8.79
C THR A 41 4.49 9.64 9.47
N PRO A 42 4.33 9.63 10.80
CA PRO A 42 3.32 8.80 11.45
C PRO A 42 1.91 9.08 10.92
N TRP A 43 1.06 8.06 10.97
CA TRP A 43 -0.26 8.07 10.31
C TRP A 43 -1.15 9.24 10.69
N GLU A 44 -1.11 9.67 11.96
CA GLU A 44 -1.93 10.77 12.48
C GLU A 44 -1.64 12.12 11.82
N LEU A 45 -0.46 12.25 11.20
CA LEU A 45 -0.02 13.47 10.55
C LEU A 45 -0.31 13.48 9.04
N HIS A 46 -0.69 12.34 8.45
CA HIS A 46 -0.89 12.22 7.01
C HIS A 46 -1.95 13.19 6.49
N ALA A 47 -3.17 13.10 6.96
CA ALA A 47 -4.25 13.95 6.50
C ALA A 47 -4.06 15.43 6.86
N PRO A 48 -3.70 15.81 8.12
CA PRO A 48 -3.44 17.20 8.46
C PRO A 48 -2.34 17.85 7.62
N MET A 49 -1.22 17.16 7.38
CA MET A 49 -0.14 17.66 6.54
C MET A 49 -0.55 17.72 5.06
N GLY A 50 -1.32 16.73 4.60
CA GLY A 50 -1.86 16.71 3.23
C GLY A 50 -2.75 17.91 2.95
N VAL A 51 -3.70 18.18 3.80
CA VAL A 51 -4.61 19.34 3.72
C VAL A 51 -3.83 20.65 3.73
N ALA A 52 -2.93 20.83 4.71
CA ALA A 52 -2.11 22.05 4.82
C ALA A 52 -1.23 22.28 3.59
N THR A 53 -0.68 21.21 3.02
CA THR A 53 0.14 21.26 1.80
C THR A 53 -0.67 21.79 0.60
N MET A 54 -1.87 21.25 0.39
CA MET A 54 -2.73 21.69 -0.72
C MET A 54 -3.22 23.12 -0.54
N LEU A 55 -3.58 23.53 0.68
CA LEU A 55 -3.94 24.91 1.01
C LEU A 55 -2.78 25.89 0.79
N ALA A 56 -1.53 25.42 0.95
CA ALA A 56 -0.33 26.20 0.62
C ALA A 56 -0.01 26.22 -0.90
N GLY A 57 -0.92 25.68 -1.74
CA GLY A 57 -0.83 25.70 -3.20
C GLY A 57 0.11 24.65 -3.81
N LYS A 58 0.45 23.60 -3.09
CA LYS A 58 1.38 22.54 -3.52
C LYS A 58 0.66 21.22 -3.76
N HIS A 59 1.19 20.38 -4.64
CA HIS A 59 0.76 18.99 -4.80
C HIS A 59 1.27 18.15 -3.64
N VAL A 60 0.48 17.17 -3.19
CA VAL A 60 0.86 16.31 -2.08
C VAL A 60 0.78 14.84 -2.46
N PHE A 61 1.79 14.10 -2.02
CA PHE A 61 1.91 12.65 -2.15
C PHE A 61 2.15 12.06 -0.77
N ILE A 62 1.26 11.19 -0.32
CA ILE A 62 1.17 10.77 1.08
C ILE A 62 1.40 9.26 1.19
N GLU A 63 2.25 8.84 2.11
CA GLU A 63 2.46 7.42 2.42
C GLU A 63 1.18 6.74 2.93
N VAL A 64 1.19 5.43 2.84
CA VAL A 64 0.06 4.58 3.20
C VAL A 64 -0.05 4.34 4.72
N PRO A 65 -1.28 4.29 5.22
CA PRO A 65 -2.56 4.72 4.67
C PRO A 65 -2.67 6.25 4.61
N ILE A 66 -3.36 6.77 3.61
CA ILE A 66 -3.46 8.22 3.39
C ILE A 66 -4.18 8.97 4.53
N ALA A 67 -5.08 8.29 5.23
CA ALA A 67 -5.90 8.82 6.32
C ALA A 67 -6.31 7.70 7.27
N LEU A 68 -6.79 8.07 8.46
CA LEU A 68 -7.21 7.17 9.53
C LEU A 68 -8.73 7.09 9.70
N THR A 69 -9.47 8.10 9.25
CA THR A 69 -10.92 8.18 9.39
C THR A 69 -11.59 8.50 8.05
N VAL A 70 -12.90 8.29 7.98
CA VAL A 70 -13.69 8.65 6.80
C VAL A 70 -13.70 10.16 6.60
N GLU A 71 -13.79 10.92 7.68
CA GLU A 71 -13.78 12.40 7.68
C GLU A 71 -12.46 12.94 7.11
N GLU A 72 -11.32 12.38 7.53
CA GLU A 72 -10.02 12.76 6.99
C GLU A 72 -9.91 12.47 5.48
N ASN A 73 -10.46 11.34 5.01
CA ASN A 73 -10.51 11.04 3.58
C ASN A 73 -11.30 12.11 2.81
N TRP A 74 -12.48 12.48 3.31
CA TRP A 74 -13.29 13.55 2.69
C TRP A 74 -12.58 14.89 2.73
N GLN A 75 -11.93 15.26 3.83
CA GLN A 75 -11.14 16.49 3.91
C GLN A 75 -10.05 16.56 2.84
N LEU A 76 -9.36 15.44 2.57
CA LEU A 76 -8.36 15.38 1.51
C LEU A 76 -8.99 15.56 0.12
N VAL A 77 -10.10 14.88 -0.16
CA VAL A 77 -10.83 14.99 -1.44
C VAL A 77 -11.33 16.42 -1.66
N ASP A 78 -12.08 16.95 -0.70
CA ASP A 78 -12.67 18.29 -0.78
C ASP A 78 -11.59 19.38 -0.94
N THR A 79 -10.47 19.21 -0.21
CA THR A 79 -9.34 20.15 -0.31
C THR A 79 -8.66 20.06 -1.67
N ALA A 80 -8.47 18.84 -2.22
CA ALA A 80 -7.89 18.65 -3.55
C ALA A 80 -8.76 19.30 -4.63
N GLU A 81 -10.07 19.10 -4.56
CA GLU A 81 -11.03 19.70 -5.49
C GLU A 81 -11.04 21.25 -5.37
N LYS A 82 -11.10 21.78 -4.15
CA LYS A 82 -11.10 23.21 -3.87
C LYS A 82 -9.83 23.92 -4.33
N THR A 83 -8.68 23.28 -4.11
CA THR A 83 -7.37 23.90 -4.42
C THR A 83 -6.86 23.58 -5.81
N GLN A 84 -7.48 22.63 -6.52
CA GLN A 84 -7.02 22.08 -7.79
C GLN A 84 -5.57 21.56 -7.70
N ARG A 85 -5.25 20.91 -6.57
CA ARG A 85 -3.94 20.28 -6.33
C ARG A 85 -4.09 18.77 -6.32
N HIS A 86 -3.10 18.08 -6.86
CA HIS A 86 -3.04 16.64 -6.79
C HIS A 86 -2.82 16.19 -5.33
N CYS A 87 -3.65 15.25 -4.91
CA CYS A 87 -3.50 14.50 -3.68
C CYS A 87 -3.49 13.01 -4.04
N MET A 88 -2.38 12.32 -3.82
CA MET A 88 -2.23 10.92 -4.17
C MET A 88 -1.64 10.13 -3.02
N MET A 89 -2.26 8.97 -2.74
CA MET A 89 -1.67 7.97 -1.86
C MET A 89 -0.55 7.21 -2.58
N LEU A 90 0.59 7.07 -1.92
CA LEU A 90 1.77 6.38 -2.45
C LEU A 90 1.67 4.85 -2.26
N GLU A 91 0.67 4.24 -2.90
CA GLU A 91 0.49 2.78 -2.85
C GLU A 91 1.46 2.10 -3.82
N ASN A 92 2.63 1.75 -3.33
CA ASN A 92 3.71 1.19 -4.12
C ASN A 92 3.41 -0.20 -4.69
N THR A 93 2.57 -1.00 -4.03
CA THR A 93 2.26 -2.35 -4.49
C THR A 93 1.50 -2.37 -5.82
N CYS A 94 0.80 -1.28 -6.19
CA CYS A 94 0.23 -1.12 -7.52
C CYS A 94 1.29 -1.14 -8.65
N TYR A 95 2.57 -1.02 -8.31
CA TYR A 95 3.70 -0.92 -9.26
C TYR A 95 4.65 -2.12 -9.20
N GLY A 96 4.28 -3.18 -8.46
CA GLY A 96 4.99 -4.44 -8.50
C GLY A 96 4.91 -5.10 -9.88
N ARG A 97 5.91 -5.92 -10.22
CA ARG A 97 5.94 -6.58 -11.53
C ARG A 97 4.71 -7.45 -11.76
N GLU A 98 4.37 -8.27 -10.76
CA GLU A 98 3.23 -9.18 -10.85
C GLU A 98 1.90 -8.44 -10.81
N GLU A 99 1.80 -7.36 -10.02
CA GLU A 99 0.61 -6.51 -10.00
C GLU A 99 0.40 -5.78 -11.32
N LEU A 100 1.47 -5.26 -11.91
CA LEU A 100 1.39 -4.64 -13.24
C LEU A 100 1.08 -5.67 -14.33
N LEU A 101 1.66 -6.87 -14.27
CA LEU A 101 1.33 -7.98 -15.17
C LEU A 101 -0.15 -8.33 -15.07
N CYS A 102 -0.66 -8.50 -13.85
CA CYS A 102 -2.06 -8.79 -13.58
C CYS A 102 -2.99 -7.71 -14.13
N LEU A 103 -2.65 -6.44 -13.89
CA LEU A 103 -3.38 -5.30 -14.44
C LEU A 103 -3.41 -5.35 -15.97
N ASN A 104 -2.32 -5.72 -16.60
CA ASN A 104 -2.25 -5.85 -18.06
C ASN A 104 -3.11 -7.00 -18.59
N LEU A 105 -3.09 -8.16 -17.93
CA LEU A 105 -4.00 -9.29 -18.24
C LEU A 105 -5.47 -8.88 -18.19
N CYS A 106 -5.85 -8.13 -17.15
CA CYS A 106 -7.22 -7.63 -16.99
C CYS A 106 -7.58 -6.63 -18.11
N ARG A 107 -6.70 -5.68 -18.42
CA ARG A 107 -6.93 -4.66 -19.46
C ARG A 107 -7.00 -5.24 -20.86
N LEU A 108 -6.26 -6.30 -21.14
CA LEU A 108 -6.30 -7.02 -22.41
C LEU A 108 -7.50 -7.98 -22.53
N GLY A 109 -8.29 -8.15 -21.46
CA GLY A 109 -9.44 -9.04 -21.42
C GLY A 109 -9.07 -10.53 -21.44
N VAL A 110 -7.81 -10.88 -21.22
CA VAL A 110 -7.29 -12.26 -21.28
C VAL A 110 -7.99 -13.18 -20.28
N LEU A 111 -8.33 -12.65 -19.12
CA LEU A 111 -9.02 -13.41 -18.06
C LEU A 111 -10.55 -13.49 -18.26
N GLY A 112 -11.09 -12.88 -19.31
CA GLY A 112 -12.53 -12.79 -19.56
C GLY A 112 -13.24 -11.79 -18.64
N GLU A 113 -14.50 -12.04 -18.32
CA GLU A 113 -15.25 -11.22 -17.36
C GLU A 113 -14.75 -11.48 -15.94
N LEU A 114 -14.34 -10.42 -15.26
CA LEU A 114 -13.79 -10.52 -13.90
C LEU A 114 -14.93 -10.79 -12.90
N LEU A 115 -14.74 -11.76 -12.04
CA LEU A 115 -15.75 -12.28 -11.11
C LEU A 115 -15.38 -12.04 -9.65
N HIS A 116 -14.12 -12.33 -9.31
CA HIS A 116 -13.64 -12.35 -7.94
C HIS A 116 -12.18 -11.88 -7.85
N ALA A 117 -11.85 -11.25 -6.73
CA ALA A 117 -10.48 -10.90 -6.41
C ALA A 117 -10.16 -11.19 -4.94
N GLU A 118 -8.87 -11.41 -4.64
CA GLU A 118 -8.38 -11.51 -3.27
C GLU A 118 -7.17 -10.59 -3.10
N GLY A 119 -7.18 -9.84 -2.01
CA GLY A 119 -6.07 -9.00 -1.61
C GLY A 119 -5.78 -9.14 -0.13
N ALA A 120 -4.54 -8.93 0.28
CA ALA A 120 -4.18 -9.00 1.69
C ALA A 120 -2.96 -8.15 2.03
N TYR A 121 -2.74 -7.96 3.31
CA TYR A 121 -1.45 -7.65 3.88
C TYR A 121 -1.17 -8.61 5.04
N ILE A 122 -0.40 -9.63 4.76
CA ILE A 122 0.02 -10.66 5.69
C ILE A 122 1.52 -10.51 5.88
N HIS A 123 1.93 -10.05 7.06
CA HIS A 123 3.32 -9.71 7.32
C HIS A 123 3.60 -9.77 8.82
N GLU A 124 4.32 -10.76 9.28
CA GLU A 124 4.69 -10.86 10.70
C GLU A 124 5.57 -9.64 11.10
N LEU A 125 5.00 -8.72 11.87
CA LEU A 125 5.62 -7.45 12.24
C LEU A 125 5.65 -7.19 13.75
N ARG A 126 5.47 -8.21 14.61
CA ARG A 126 5.54 -8.04 16.06
C ARG A 126 6.90 -7.50 16.52
N SER A 127 7.96 -7.84 15.80
CA SER A 127 9.31 -7.33 16.10
C SER A 127 9.45 -5.81 16.01
N GLN A 128 8.55 -5.11 15.29
CA GLN A 128 8.51 -3.65 15.29
C GLN A 128 8.29 -3.06 16.68
N MET A 129 7.65 -3.80 17.60
CA MET A 129 7.46 -3.37 19.00
C MET A 129 8.77 -3.10 19.75
N ASN A 130 9.92 -3.59 19.25
CA ASN A 130 11.25 -3.25 19.79
C ASN A 130 11.63 -1.78 19.52
N ASN A 131 11.00 -1.10 18.56
CA ASN A 131 11.20 0.32 18.30
C ASN A 131 10.29 1.13 19.23
N VAL A 132 10.73 1.35 20.46
CA VAL A 132 9.90 1.93 21.53
C VAL A 132 9.78 3.45 21.42
N GLU A 133 10.92 4.13 21.22
CA GLU A 133 10.99 5.60 21.21
C GLU A 133 10.87 6.19 19.79
N HIS A 134 11.49 5.53 18.82
CA HIS A 134 11.53 5.99 17.43
C HIS A 134 11.33 4.82 16.48
N GLY A 135 10.78 5.13 15.31
CA GLY A 135 10.50 4.15 14.27
C GLY A 135 9.07 3.62 14.32
N THR A 136 8.75 2.74 13.39
CA THR A 136 7.39 2.33 13.09
C THR A 136 6.63 1.76 14.31
N GLY A 137 7.30 0.97 15.13
CA GLY A 137 6.66 0.34 16.29
C GLY A 137 6.24 1.32 17.37
N SER A 138 6.94 2.46 17.54
CA SER A 138 6.67 3.43 18.60
C SER A 138 5.26 4.06 18.48
N TRP A 139 4.79 4.28 17.25
CA TRP A 139 3.50 4.91 16.97
C TRP A 139 2.45 3.91 16.41
N ARG A 140 2.84 2.84 15.70
CA ARG A 140 1.89 1.82 15.22
C ARG A 140 1.33 0.95 16.34
N THR A 141 2.15 0.57 17.33
CA THR A 141 1.73 -0.31 18.41
C THR A 141 0.48 0.17 19.16
N PRO A 142 0.34 1.47 19.52
CA PRO A 142 -0.89 2.00 20.09
C PRO A 142 -2.13 1.86 19.18
N HIS A 143 -1.99 1.96 17.88
CA HIS A 143 -3.11 1.74 16.95
C HIS A 143 -3.62 0.30 17.02
N TYR A 144 -2.73 -0.68 17.00
CA TYR A 144 -3.10 -2.09 17.11
C TYR A 144 -3.77 -2.45 18.44
N ALA A 145 -3.41 -1.74 19.52
CA ALA A 145 -4.04 -1.94 20.80
C ALA A 145 -5.46 -1.33 20.86
N LYS A 146 -5.70 -0.19 20.22
CA LYS A 146 -6.91 0.63 20.41
C LYS A 146 -7.94 0.52 19.27
N ARG A 147 -7.58 -0.06 18.12
CA ARG A 147 -8.44 -0.09 16.94
C ARG A 147 -8.64 -1.54 16.48
N ASN A 148 -9.87 -1.90 16.12
CA ASN A 148 -10.21 -3.20 15.57
C ASN A 148 -10.57 -3.08 14.09
N GLY A 149 -10.17 -4.05 13.29
CA GLY A 149 -10.40 -4.09 11.84
C GLY A 149 -9.10 -4.22 11.05
N ASN A 150 -9.17 -4.06 9.74
CA ASN A 150 -8.01 -4.04 8.87
C ASN A 150 -7.35 -2.65 8.93
N LEU A 151 -6.22 -2.53 9.61
CA LEU A 151 -5.52 -1.25 9.80
C LEU A 151 -4.56 -0.91 8.64
N TYR A 152 -4.32 -1.84 7.72
CA TYR A 152 -3.43 -1.64 6.59
C TYR A 152 -3.95 -2.29 5.30
N PRO A 153 -5.16 -1.90 4.82
CA PRO A 153 -5.81 -2.55 3.69
C PRO A 153 -5.17 -2.21 2.34
N THR A 154 -4.42 -1.12 2.26
CA THR A 154 -4.02 -0.47 1.01
C THR A 154 -3.18 -1.37 0.10
N HIS A 155 -2.25 -2.14 0.66
CA HIS A 155 -1.39 -3.04 -0.09
C HIS A 155 -2.14 -4.20 -0.76
N GLY A 156 -3.26 -4.62 -0.19
CA GLY A 156 -4.13 -5.62 -0.81
C GLY A 156 -5.15 -4.99 -1.74
N ILE A 157 -5.88 -3.97 -1.26
CA ILE A 157 -7.01 -3.38 -2.00
C ILE A 157 -6.56 -2.53 -3.19
N GLY A 158 -5.41 -1.86 -3.10
CA GLY A 158 -4.92 -0.97 -4.15
C GLY A 158 -4.79 -1.66 -5.51
N PRO A 159 -4.00 -2.74 -5.64
CA PRO A 159 -3.89 -3.49 -6.89
C PRO A 159 -5.23 -4.03 -7.39
N VAL A 160 -5.98 -4.73 -6.53
CA VAL A 160 -7.23 -5.38 -6.96
C VAL A 160 -8.32 -4.37 -7.35
N ALA A 161 -8.35 -3.19 -6.73
CA ALA A 161 -9.23 -2.11 -7.13
C ALA A 161 -8.90 -1.60 -8.55
N GLN A 162 -7.61 -1.56 -8.92
CA GLN A 162 -7.20 -1.24 -10.29
C GLN A 162 -7.66 -2.29 -11.29
N TYR A 163 -7.53 -3.59 -10.95
CA TYR A 163 -7.97 -4.69 -11.82
C TYR A 163 -9.47 -4.65 -12.06
N LEU A 164 -10.26 -4.44 -11.01
CA LEU A 164 -11.72 -4.38 -11.08
C LEU A 164 -12.25 -3.08 -11.69
N GLY A 165 -11.40 -2.07 -11.90
CA GLY A 165 -11.81 -0.77 -12.43
C GLY A 165 -12.67 0.03 -11.44
N ILE A 166 -12.40 -0.07 -10.14
CA ILE A 166 -13.10 0.70 -9.10
C ILE A 166 -12.93 2.20 -9.36
N ASN A 167 -14.05 2.93 -9.29
CA ASN A 167 -14.20 4.34 -9.68
C ASN A 167 -13.92 4.63 -11.18
N ARG A 168 -13.87 3.57 -12.01
CA ARG A 168 -13.71 3.64 -13.47
C ARG A 168 -14.67 2.66 -14.19
N GLY A 169 -15.95 2.68 -13.79
CA GLY A 169 -17.00 1.82 -14.32
C GLY A 169 -17.48 0.75 -13.36
N ASP A 170 -16.85 0.60 -12.20
CA ASP A 170 -17.35 -0.15 -11.05
C ASP A 170 -17.13 0.64 -9.76
N ARG A 171 -17.73 0.26 -8.64
CA ARG A 171 -17.50 0.82 -7.31
C ARG A 171 -17.83 -0.21 -6.23
N PHE A 172 -17.25 -0.04 -5.07
CA PHE A 172 -17.65 -0.82 -3.89
C PHE A 172 -19.09 -0.48 -3.51
N ASP A 173 -19.84 -1.47 -3.11
CA ASP A 173 -21.24 -1.35 -2.69
C ASP A 173 -21.35 -1.51 -1.18
N TYR A 174 -21.03 -2.68 -0.66
CA TYR A 174 -20.97 -2.93 0.77
C TYR A 174 -19.84 -3.88 1.15
N LEU A 175 -19.51 -3.88 2.44
CA LEU A 175 -18.57 -4.86 3.01
C LEU A 175 -19.14 -5.46 4.30
N SER A 176 -18.73 -6.70 4.57
CA SER A 176 -18.84 -7.36 5.87
C SER A 176 -17.47 -7.76 6.36
N SER A 177 -17.19 -7.54 7.64
CA SER A 177 -15.86 -7.73 8.21
C SER A 177 -15.92 -8.41 9.56
N VAL A 178 -14.99 -9.33 9.80
CA VAL A 178 -14.82 -10.04 11.07
C VAL A 178 -13.37 -10.03 11.47
N SER A 179 -13.12 -9.91 12.77
CA SER A 179 -11.77 -10.02 13.34
C SER A 179 -11.68 -11.20 14.29
N SER A 180 -10.52 -11.86 14.31
CA SER A 180 -10.17 -12.88 15.30
C SER A 180 -9.94 -12.25 16.68
N PRO A 181 -9.77 -13.05 17.75
CA PRO A 181 -9.31 -12.51 19.03
C PRO A 181 -7.96 -11.78 18.91
N ALA A 182 -7.76 -10.77 19.75
CA ALA A 182 -6.51 -10.02 19.88
C ALA A 182 -5.59 -10.72 20.90
N ARG A 183 -4.61 -11.47 20.47
CA ARG A 183 -3.73 -12.28 21.34
C ARG A 183 -2.24 -12.12 21.03
N GLY A 184 -1.88 -12.07 19.75
CA GLY A 184 -0.49 -12.21 19.31
C GLY A 184 0.44 -11.12 19.81
N ARG A 185 0.02 -9.85 19.76
CA ARG A 185 0.84 -8.72 20.25
C ARG A 185 0.90 -8.66 21.76
N GLU A 186 -0.21 -8.94 22.45
CA GLU A 186 -0.24 -9.03 23.91
C GLU A 186 0.72 -10.07 24.44
N LEU A 187 0.66 -11.29 23.88
CA LEU A 187 1.54 -12.38 24.26
C LEU A 187 3.01 -12.08 23.92
N TYR A 188 3.25 -11.46 22.77
CA TYR A 188 4.59 -11.01 22.39
C TYR A 188 5.12 -9.97 23.37
N ALA A 189 4.32 -8.99 23.76
CA ALA A 189 4.70 -7.97 24.74
C ALA A 189 5.09 -8.60 26.07
N LYS A 190 4.25 -9.48 26.60
CA LYS A 190 4.50 -10.19 27.86
C LYS A 190 5.75 -11.08 27.83
N ALA A 191 6.04 -11.67 26.68
CA ALA A 191 7.18 -12.57 26.52
C ALA A 191 8.52 -11.85 26.27
N LYS A 192 8.49 -10.68 25.64
CA LYS A 192 9.70 -9.99 25.17
C LYS A 192 10.12 -8.79 26.01
N PHE A 193 9.20 -8.21 26.76
CA PHE A 193 9.46 -6.98 27.52
C PHE A 193 9.22 -7.19 29.03
N PRO A 194 9.96 -6.49 29.90
CA PRO A 194 9.73 -6.53 31.35
C PRO A 194 8.29 -6.15 31.73
N ALA A 195 7.79 -6.61 32.87
CA ALA A 195 6.42 -6.33 33.31
C ALA A 195 6.12 -4.84 33.44
N ASN A 196 7.11 -4.01 33.79
CA ASN A 196 7.00 -2.55 33.89
C ASN A 196 7.23 -1.81 32.57
N HIS A 197 7.42 -2.52 31.45
CA HIS A 197 7.57 -1.88 30.14
C HIS A 197 6.26 -1.25 29.68
N ARG A 198 6.34 -0.13 28.93
CA ARG A 198 5.16 0.62 28.45
C ARG A 198 4.14 -0.24 27.70
N TRP A 199 4.58 -1.22 26.93
CA TRP A 199 3.66 -2.11 26.22
C TRP A 199 2.88 -3.04 27.14
N ASN A 200 3.32 -3.26 28.36
CA ASN A 200 2.67 -4.07 29.38
C ASN A 200 1.90 -3.23 30.40
N THR A 201 2.18 -1.93 30.51
CA THR A 201 1.57 -1.03 31.52
C THR A 201 0.62 0.00 30.92
N GLU A 202 0.94 0.56 29.74
CA GLU A 202 0.10 1.56 29.07
C GLU A 202 -0.96 0.92 28.15
N LEU A 203 -0.69 -0.28 27.61
CA LEU A 203 -1.58 -1.01 26.71
C LEU A 203 -2.18 -2.22 27.41
N THR A 204 -3.07 -1.95 28.36
CA THR A 204 -3.71 -2.99 29.21
C THR A 204 -4.85 -3.72 28.53
N SER A 205 -5.41 -3.18 27.44
CA SER A 205 -6.43 -3.85 26.64
C SER A 205 -6.01 -3.83 25.16
N TRP A 206 -6.05 -5.00 24.54
CA TRP A 206 -5.79 -5.17 23.11
C TRP A 206 -7.11 -5.51 22.41
N VAL A 207 -7.62 -4.60 21.59
CA VAL A 207 -8.90 -4.77 20.89
C VAL A 207 -8.74 -5.11 19.41
N GLY A 208 -7.58 -4.79 18.82
CA GLY A 208 -7.27 -5.11 17.44
C GLY A 208 -7.08 -6.61 17.26
N GLY A 209 -8.05 -7.28 16.63
CA GLY A 209 -7.93 -8.71 16.34
C GLY A 209 -6.69 -9.02 15.50
N ASP A 210 -6.07 -10.19 15.74
CA ASP A 210 -4.82 -10.56 15.08
C ASP A 210 -4.98 -10.72 13.57
N ILE A 211 -6.13 -11.25 13.15
CA ILE A 211 -6.49 -11.44 11.75
C ILE A 211 -7.83 -10.75 11.51
N ASN A 212 -7.91 -9.91 10.48
CA ASN A 212 -9.17 -9.37 10.00
C ASN A 212 -9.44 -9.89 8.59
N THR A 213 -10.67 -10.34 8.34
CA THR A 213 -11.13 -10.77 7.03
C THR A 213 -12.41 -10.02 6.67
N SER A 214 -12.42 -9.42 5.48
CA SER A 214 -13.55 -8.67 4.94
C SER A 214 -13.96 -9.23 3.59
N ILE A 215 -15.26 -9.32 3.35
CA ILE A 215 -15.84 -9.59 2.03
C ILE A 215 -16.51 -8.32 1.55
N ILE A 216 -16.14 -7.91 0.34
CA ILE A 216 -16.64 -6.69 -0.30
C ILE A 216 -17.39 -7.10 -1.57
N LYS A 217 -18.55 -6.49 -1.82
CA LYS A 217 -19.26 -6.61 -3.08
C LYS A 217 -19.20 -5.31 -3.86
N THR A 218 -19.12 -5.41 -5.19
CA THR A 218 -19.21 -4.24 -6.06
C THR A 218 -20.60 -4.10 -6.64
N VAL A 219 -20.95 -2.92 -7.14
CA VAL A 219 -22.26 -2.66 -7.80
C VAL A 219 -22.44 -3.50 -9.07
N ARG A 220 -21.35 -3.95 -9.70
CA ARG A 220 -21.41 -4.90 -10.84
C ARG A 220 -21.51 -6.37 -10.40
N GLY A 221 -21.67 -6.63 -9.11
CA GLY A 221 -21.86 -7.97 -8.56
C GLY A 221 -20.59 -8.79 -8.34
N ARG A 222 -19.41 -8.20 -8.55
CA ARG A 222 -18.12 -8.84 -8.28
C ARG A 222 -17.86 -8.94 -6.78
N SER A 223 -17.12 -9.96 -6.36
CA SER A 223 -16.72 -10.12 -4.95
C SER A 223 -15.23 -9.89 -4.78
N LEU A 224 -14.87 -9.41 -3.60
CA LEU A 224 -13.49 -9.21 -3.20
C LEU A 224 -13.30 -9.66 -1.75
N MET A 225 -12.33 -10.55 -1.51
CA MET A 225 -11.89 -10.89 -0.16
C MET A 225 -10.65 -10.06 0.20
N MET A 226 -10.67 -9.44 1.37
CA MET A 226 -9.55 -8.72 1.95
C MET A 226 -9.14 -9.36 3.25
N GLN A 227 -7.84 -9.60 3.44
CA GLN A 227 -7.31 -10.11 4.70
C GLN A 227 -6.14 -9.27 5.20
N TRP A 228 -6.05 -9.11 6.51
CA TRP A 228 -4.96 -8.45 7.21
C TRP A 228 -4.47 -9.31 8.37
N ASP A 229 -3.16 -9.45 8.49
CA ASP A 229 -2.49 -10.18 9.56
C ASP A 229 -1.05 -9.65 9.71
N GLU A 230 -0.77 -8.94 10.80
CA GLU A 230 0.57 -8.49 11.14
C GLU A 230 1.11 -9.11 12.44
N THR A 231 0.46 -10.15 12.93
CA THR A 231 0.72 -10.71 14.26
C THR A 231 0.99 -12.20 14.29
N SER A 232 0.60 -12.93 13.27
CA SER A 232 0.79 -14.39 13.23
C SER A 232 2.12 -14.75 12.58
N PRO A 233 2.73 -15.88 12.94
CA PRO A 233 3.91 -16.43 12.25
C PRO A 233 3.52 -17.03 10.90
N ARG A 234 3.04 -16.19 10.00
CA ARG A 234 2.60 -16.53 8.65
C ARG A 234 3.53 -15.90 7.64
N PRO A 235 3.99 -16.64 6.61
CA PRO A 235 4.82 -16.09 5.54
C PRO A 235 4.16 -14.91 4.85
N TYR A 236 4.99 -13.95 4.39
CA TYR A 236 4.53 -12.77 3.69
C TYR A 236 3.67 -13.11 2.49
N SER A 237 2.52 -12.46 2.38
CA SER A 237 1.65 -12.56 1.22
C SER A 237 0.72 -11.35 1.13
N ARG A 238 0.46 -10.91 -0.09
CA ARG A 238 -0.63 -9.98 -0.39
C ARG A 238 -1.81 -10.68 -1.07
N LEU A 239 -1.77 -12.01 -1.18
CA LEU A 239 -2.65 -12.85 -1.98
C LEU A 239 -2.60 -12.47 -3.46
N ASN A 240 -3.12 -11.30 -3.82
CA ASN A 240 -3.08 -10.73 -5.17
C ASN A 240 -3.62 -11.71 -6.22
N LEU A 241 -4.87 -12.15 -5.99
CA LEU A 241 -5.59 -13.05 -6.89
C LEU A 241 -6.66 -12.26 -7.64
N ILE A 242 -6.80 -12.55 -8.92
CA ILE A 242 -7.92 -12.13 -9.75
C ILE A 242 -8.43 -13.31 -10.58
N GLN A 243 -9.72 -13.51 -10.57
CA GLN A 243 -10.40 -14.60 -11.27
C GLN A 243 -11.45 -14.03 -12.23
N GLY A 244 -11.40 -14.51 -13.44
CA GLY A 244 -12.38 -14.23 -14.49
C GLY A 244 -12.93 -15.51 -15.10
N THR A 245 -13.79 -15.36 -16.12
CA THR A 245 -14.46 -16.47 -16.81
C THR A 245 -13.53 -17.30 -17.69
N LYS A 246 -12.34 -16.79 -18.03
CA LYS A 246 -11.37 -17.43 -18.92
C LYS A 246 -10.01 -17.66 -18.30
N GLY A 247 -9.79 -17.22 -17.08
CA GLY A 247 -8.48 -17.42 -16.44
C GLY A 247 -8.41 -16.85 -15.05
N THR A 248 -7.33 -17.23 -14.37
CA THR A 248 -7.04 -16.83 -13.00
C THR A 248 -5.55 -16.52 -12.88
N PHE A 249 -5.23 -15.39 -12.28
CA PHE A 249 -3.88 -15.06 -11.83
C PHE A 249 -3.84 -15.06 -10.30
N ALA A 250 -2.76 -15.55 -9.71
CA ALA A 250 -2.48 -15.43 -8.29
C ALA A 250 -1.00 -15.25 -8.04
N SER A 251 -0.64 -14.51 -6.98
CA SER A 251 0.75 -14.35 -6.53
C SER A 251 1.04 -15.17 -5.27
N TYR A 252 2.30 -15.14 -4.86
CA TYR A 252 2.82 -15.78 -3.64
C TYR A 252 2.72 -17.31 -3.63
N PRO A 253 3.33 -17.99 -4.63
CA PRO A 253 4.10 -17.45 -5.77
C PRO A 253 3.20 -17.07 -6.95
N GLY A 254 3.79 -16.30 -7.91
CA GLY A 254 3.13 -15.96 -9.16
C GLY A 254 2.76 -17.19 -9.98
N ARG A 255 1.50 -17.31 -10.40
CA ARG A 255 0.94 -18.46 -11.12
C ARG A 255 -0.28 -18.03 -11.94
N LEU A 256 -0.52 -18.72 -13.03
CA LEU A 256 -1.49 -18.31 -14.04
C LEU A 256 -2.16 -19.51 -14.70
N VAL A 257 -3.43 -19.37 -14.99
CA VAL A 257 -4.18 -20.29 -15.87
C VAL A 257 -4.98 -19.44 -16.83
N ILE A 258 -4.92 -19.78 -18.13
CA ILE A 258 -5.70 -19.11 -19.19
C ILE A 258 -6.28 -20.20 -20.10
N GLU A 259 -7.61 -20.20 -20.24
CA GLU A 259 -8.30 -21.08 -21.15
C GLU A 259 -7.80 -20.88 -22.59
N GLY A 260 -7.46 -21.99 -23.26
CA GLY A 260 -6.93 -21.97 -24.63
C GLY A 260 -5.44 -21.63 -24.77
N GLU A 261 -4.78 -21.15 -23.72
CA GLU A 261 -3.33 -20.86 -23.72
C GLU A 261 -2.53 -21.75 -22.78
N THR A 262 -3.14 -22.27 -21.73
CA THR A 262 -2.48 -23.19 -20.81
C THR A 262 -2.91 -24.62 -21.04
N LYS A 263 -2.00 -25.57 -20.74
CA LYS A 263 -2.22 -26.99 -21.00
C LYS A 263 -3.44 -27.58 -20.27
N SER A 264 -3.76 -27.02 -19.11
CA SER A 264 -4.87 -27.46 -18.26
C SER A 264 -5.47 -26.27 -17.55
N THR A 265 -6.78 -26.33 -17.28
CA THR A 265 -7.50 -25.40 -16.39
C THR A 265 -7.70 -25.97 -14.97
N HIS A 266 -7.27 -27.22 -14.74
CA HIS A 266 -7.33 -27.89 -13.41
C HIS A 266 -6.04 -27.78 -12.59
N ALA A 267 -4.98 -27.27 -13.18
CA ALA A 267 -3.68 -27.11 -12.52
C ALA A 267 -3.06 -25.79 -12.88
N TRP A 268 -2.30 -25.22 -11.96
CA TRP A 268 -1.51 -24.02 -12.22
C TRP A 268 -0.44 -24.29 -13.29
N THR A 269 -0.21 -23.31 -14.12
CA THR A 269 0.88 -23.35 -15.10
C THR A 269 2.22 -23.14 -14.39
N GLU A 270 3.22 -23.94 -14.73
CA GLU A 270 4.54 -23.93 -14.13
C GLU A 270 5.66 -23.88 -15.19
N GLY A 271 6.89 -23.62 -14.72
CA GLY A 271 8.13 -23.72 -15.51
C GLY A 271 8.15 -22.81 -16.72
N ALA A 272 8.71 -23.29 -17.82
CA ALA A 272 8.96 -22.51 -19.03
C ALA A 272 7.69 -21.94 -19.69
N THR A 273 6.56 -22.61 -19.55
CA THR A 273 5.28 -22.10 -20.08
C THR A 273 4.83 -20.87 -19.30
N LEU A 274 4.91 -20.89 -17.96
CA LEU A 274 4.60 -19.74 -17.11
C LEU A 274 5.51 -18.53 -17.45
N GLU A 275 6.80 -18.77 -17.55
CA GLU A 275 7.80 -17.76 -17.96
C GLU A 275 7.46 -17.12 -19.31
N THR A 276 7.04 -17.94 -20.28
CA THR A 276 6.64 -17.46 -21.61
C THR A 276 5.41 -16.59 -21.56
N LEU A 277 4.40 -16.98 -20.77
CA LEU A 277 3.17 -16.19 -20.57
C LEU A 277 3.46 -14.88 -19.84
N PHE A 278 4.31 -14.88 -18.81
CA PHE A 278 4.72 -13.68 -18.12
C PHE A 278 5.41 -12.70 -19.08
N LYS A 279 6.34 -13.15 -19.90
CA LYS A 279 6.98 -12.32 -20.93
C LYS A 279 5.99 -11.79 -21.98
N LYS A 280 5.07 -12.63 -22.44
CA LYS A 280 4.02 -12.27 -23.40
C LYS A 280 3.17 -11.12 -22.89
N TYR A 281 2.72 -11.20 -21.64
CA TYR A 281 1.78 -10.27 -21.01
C TYR A 281 2.44 -9.21 -20.12
N GLU A 282 3.77 -9.14 -20.10
CA GLU A 282 4.51 -8.16 -19.31
C GLU A 282 3.99 -6.73 -19.56
N HIS A 283 3.73 -5.99 -18.50
CA HIS A 283 3.20 -4.64 -18.61
C HIS A 283 4.18 -3.68 -19.29
N PRO A 284 3.72 -2.80 -20.21
CA PRO A 284 4.61 -1.90 -20.95
C PRO A 284 5.50 -1.02 -20.06
N LEU A 285 4.98 -0.57 -18.91
CA LEU A 285 5.74 0.22 -17.95
C LEU A 285 6.91 -0.59 -17.36
N TRP A 286 6.68 -1.87 -17.03
CA TRP A 286 7.73 -2.74 -16.52
C TRP A 286 8.79 -3.01 -17.60
N LYS A 287 8.37 -3.31 -18.83
CA LYS A 287 9.28 -3.44 -19.98
C LYS A 287 10.17 -2.20 -20.19
N LYS A 288 9.61 -1.00 -19.94
CA LYS A 288 10.31 0.28 -20.15
C LYS A 288 11.36 0.58 -19.10
N ILE A 289 11.08 0.35 -17.82
CA ILE A 289 11.91 0.83 -16.71
C ILE A 289 12.14 -0.21 -15.61
N GLY A 290 11.69 -1.45 -15.74
CA GLY A 290 11.77 -2.46 -14.69
C GLY A 290 13.19 -2.75 -14.23
N ASP A 291 14.15 -2.91 -15.14
CA ASP A 291 15.55 -3.16 -14.81
C ASP A 291 16.17 -1.99 -14.05
N LEU A 292 15.92 -0.77 -14.54
CA LEU A 292 16.36 0.46 -13.85
C LEU A 292 15.75 0.57 -12.46
N ALA A 293 14.48 0.24 -12.32
CA ALA A 293 13.76 0.30 -11.06
C ALA A 293 14.30 -0.72 -10.06
N THR A 294 14.53 -1.96 -10.49
CA THR A 294 15.10 -3.02 -9.64
C THR A 294 16.50 -2.66 -9.14
N ALA A 295 17.31 -2.02 -9.99
CA ALA A 295 18.66 -1.59 -9.62
C ALA A 295 18.69 -0.40 -8.64
N ASN A 296 17.65 0.43 -8.59
CA ASN A 296 17.69 1.72 -7.88
C ASN A 296 16.60 1.94 -6.82
N GLY A 297 15.60 1.07 -6.72
CA GLY A 297 14.45 1.27 -5.85
C GLY A 297 14.28 0.24 -4.75
N GLY A 298 13.51 0.61 -3.72
CA GLY A 298 13.06 -0.30 -2.67
C GLY A 298 11.96 -1.26 -3.17
N HIS A 299 11.71 -2.32 -2.38
CA HIS A 299 10.66 -3.32 -2.63
C HIS A 299 10.70 -3.91 -4.05
N GLY A 300 11.90 -4.27 -4.53
CA GLY A 300 12.05 -4.85 -5.87
C GLY A 300 11.77 -3.88 -7.03
N GLY A 301 11.83 -2.57 -6.79
CA GLY A 301 11.62 -1.52 -7.79
C GLY A 301 10.26 -0.83 -7.76
N MET A 302 9.31 -1.32 -6.96
CA MET A 302 7.97 -0.73 -6.86
C MET A 302 8.01 0.76 -6.51
N ASP A 303 8.80 1.13 -5.48
CA ASP A 303 8.93 2.52 -5.02
C ASP A 303 9.49 3.43 -6.12
N PHE A 304 10.47 2.93 -6.85
CA PHE A 304 11.07 3.69 -7.95
C PHE A 304 10.06 3.94 -9.08
N ILE A 305 9.32 2.92 -9.51
CA ILE A 305 8.34 3.06 -10.59
C ILE A 305 7.22 4.02 -10.20
N MET A 306 6.73 3.91 -8.97
CA MET A 306 5.71 4.81 -8.43
C MET A 306 6.16 6.28 -8.49
N LEU A 307 7.34 6.58 -7.91
CA LEU A 307 7.88 7.93 -7.91
C LEU A 307 8.21 8.43 -9.32
N TRP A 308 8.77 7.55 -10.16
CA TRP A 308 9.03 7.87 -11.57
C TRP A 308 7.74 8.25 -12.31
N ARG A 309 6.64 7.53 -12.07
CA ARG A 309 5.32 7.87 -12.64
C ARG A 309 4.82 9.22 -12.16
N VAL A 310 4.88 9.50 -10.86
CA VAL A 310 4.49 10.79 -10.28
C VAL A 310 5.23 11.93 -10.98
N ILE A 311 6.57 11.87 -10.99
CA ILE A 311 7.40 12.94 -11.59
C ILE A 311 7.17 13.06 -13.10
N THR A 312 7.06 11.93 -13.81
CA THR A 312 6.86 11.94 -15.26
C THR A 312 5.50 12.55 -15.62
N CYS A 313 4.42 12.18 -14.93
CA CYS A 313 3.09 12.74 -15.18
C CYS A 313 3.05 14.24 -14.90
N LEU A 314 3.60 14.70 -13.76
CA LEU A 314 3.66 16.13 -13.44
C LEU A 314 4.49 16.97 -14.43
N ARG A 315 5.47 16.37 -15.09
CA ARG A 315 6.29 17.05 -16.12
C ARG A 315 5.62 17.11 -17.49
N GLN A 316 4.64 16.27 -17.72
CA GLN A 316 3.92 16.20 -19.00
C GLN A 316 2.64 17.05 -19.01
N GLY A 317 2.18 17.50 -17.87
CA GLY A 317 0.94 18.25 -17.65
C GLY A 317 -0.21 17.31 -17.35
#